data_6a08cc3d3c2f054245b96371e26a6557
#
_entry.id   6a08cc3d3c2f054245b96371e26a6557
#
_cell.length_a   1.000
_cell.length_b   1.000
_cell.length_c   1.000
_cell.angle_alpha   90.00
_cell.angle_beta   90.00
_cell.angle_gamma   90.00
#
_symmetry.space_group_name_H-M   'P 1'
#
loop_
_entity.id
_entity.type
_entity.pdbx_description
1 polymer ?
#
loop_
_entity_poly.entity_id
_entity_poly.type
_entity_poly.pdbx_seq_one_letter_code
_entity_poly.pdbx_strand_id
1 'polypeptide(L)'
;MQDGDDASGRPAIAWLVHADMASGSKEFRGQGTRPSVRAVFEWDLADDASFGIMPGIMLNRNDAGKRYNMGILAATYSRPLTDGWRGFVELSGQQLQSRANGGNVTTFDMGVSHLISNDIQVDAWISKGLSDAAPKIAAGVGFAIRF
;
A
#
# COMPACT_ATOMS: atom_id res chain seq x y z
N MET A 1 15.29 -8.52 7.39
CA MET A 1 15.42 -7.53 6.33
C MET A 1 16.66 -7.86 5.53
N GLN A 2 16.62 -7.66 4.23
CA GLN A 2 17.75 -7.85 3.31
C GLN A 2 17.95 -6.55 2.56
N ASP A 3 19.18 -6.07 2.49
CA ASP A 3 19.52 -4.89 1.69
C ASP A 3 19.55 -5.25 0.20
N GLY A 4 19.16 -4.31 -0.63
CA GLY A 4 19.26 -4.41 -2.08
C GLY A 4 20.71 -4.37 -2.55
N ASP A 5 20.92 -4.70 -3.80
CA ASP A 5 22.22 -4.58 -4.47
C ASP A 5 21.98 -4.27 -5.96
N ASP A 6 22.18 -3.04 -6.34
CA ASP A 6 21.91 -2.53 -7.68
C ASP A 6 22.80 -3.18 -8.73
N ALA A 7 24.04 -3.51 -8.37
CA ALA A 7 24.99 -4.13 -9.29
C ALA A 7 24.53 -5.53 -9.74
N SER A 8 23.83 -6.26 -8.88
CA SER A 8 23.25 -7.59 -9.17
C SER A 8 21.76 -7.56 -9.52
N GLY A 9 21.09 -6.40 -9.45
CA GLY A 9 19.64 -6.26 -9.63
C GLY A 9 18.82 -6.91 -8.51
N ARG A 10 19.41 -7.14 -7.34
CA ARG A 10 18.76 -7.77 -6.20
C ARG A 10 17.97 -6.74 -5.41
N PRO A 11 16.65 -6.99 -5.15
CA PRO A 11 15.84 -6.05 -4.39
C PRO A 11 16.22 -6.01 -2.90
N ALA A 12 15.94 -4.89 -2.27
CA ALA A 12 15.74 -4.83 -0.83
C ALA A 12 14.47 -5.60 -0.46
N ILE A 13 14.49 -6.33 0.66
CA ILE A 13 13.35 -7.14 1.11
C ILE A 13 12.99 -6.79 2.56
N ALA A 14 11.71 -6.45 2.76
CA ALA A 14 11.14 -6.21 4.08
C ALA A 14 9.83 -6.99 4.28
N TRP A 15 9.48 -7.21 5.55
CA TRP A 15 8.22 -7.83 5.94
C TRP A 15 7.40 -6.86 6.77
N LEU A 16 6.10 -6.79 6.45
CA LEU A 16 5.12 -6.03 7.22
C LEU A 16 4.11 -7.00 7.83
N VAL A 17 3.93 -6.91 9.14
CA VAL A 17 2.92 -7.66 9.87
C VAL A 17 1.95 -6.66 10.48
N HIS A 18 0.67 -6.78 10.14
CA HIS A 18 -0.38 -5.88 10.60
C HIS A 18 -1.51 -6.67 11.27
N ALA A 19 -2.19 -6.02 12.20
CA ALA A 19 -3.40 -6.53 12.82
C ALA A 19 -4.43 -5.39 12.89
N ASP A 20 -5.41 -5.42 12.00
CA ASP A 20 -6.53 -4.48 12.07
C ASP A 20 -7.47 -4.91 13.19
N MET A 21 -7.60 -4.07 14.20
CA MET A 21 -8.43 -4.35 15.38
C MET A 21 -9.84 -3.79 15.19
N ALA A 22 -10.86 -4.52 15.67
CA ALA A 22 -12.25 -4.09 15.62
C ALA A 22 -12.57 -3.09 16.74
N SER A 23 -11.80 -2.01 16.88
CA SER A 23 -11.91 -0.99 17.94
C SER A 23 -12.66 0.28 17.52
N GLY A 24 -13.04 0.39 16.25
CA GLY A 24 -13.81 1.54 15.73
C GLY A 24 -15.26 1.58 16.17
N SER A 25 -15.98 2.67 15.84
CA SER A 25 -17.42 2.76 16.01
C SER A 25 -18.15 1.65 15.23
N LYS A 26 -19.39 1.35 15.63
CA LYS A 26 -20.15 0.22 15.10
C LYS A 26 -20.25 0.21 13.56
N GLU A 27 -20.33 1.40 12.96
CA GLU A 27 -20.47 1.61 11.51
C GLU A 27 -19.17 1.37 10.73
N PHE A 28 -18.02 1.54 11.37
CA PHE A 28 -16.71 1.49 10.73
C PHE A 28 -15.84 0.31 11.18
N ARG A 29 -16.18 -0.37 12.27
CA ARG A 29 -15.41 -1.50 12.75
C ARG A 29 -15.63 -2.73 11.89
N GLY A 30 -14.54 -3.42 11.56
CA GLY A 30 -14.61 -4.76 10.95
C GLY A 30 -15.11 -5.83 11.93
N GLN A 31 -15.37 -7.03 11.42
CA GLN A 31 -15.82 -8.18 12.21
C GLN A 31 -14.63 -8.92 12.87
N GLY A 32 -14.10 -8.37 13.96
CA GLY A 32 -12.97 -8.96 14.71
C GLY A 32 -11.61 -8.56 14.16
N THR A 33 -10.57 -9.06 14.79
CA THR A 33 -9.17 -8.80 14.39
C THR A 33 -8.84 -9.48 13.06
N ARG A 34 -8.20 -8.73 12.16
CA ARG A 34 -7.82 -9.16 10.82
C ARG A 34 -6.29 -9.06 10.66
N PRO A 35 -5.55 -10.14 10.92
CA PRO A 35 -4.12 -10.15 10.71
C PRO A 35 -3.77 -10.19 9.22
N SER A 36 -2.68 -9.52 8.84
CA SER A 36 -2.10 -9.59 7.51
C SER A 36 -0.58 -9.67 7.55
N VAL A 37 -0.01 -10.31 6.53
CA VAL A 37 1.42 -10.36 6.28
C VAL A 37 1.66 -9.92 4.85
N ARG A 38 2.67 -9.08 4.63
CA ARG A 38 3.09 -8.58 3.33
C ARG A 38 4.60 -8.70 3.20
N ALA A 39 5.07 -9.06 2.02
CA ALA A 39 6.48 -8.93 1.65
C ALA A 39 6.64 -7.69 0.77
N VAL A 40 7.66 -6.90 1.02
CA VAL A 40 8.01 -5.73 0.20
C VAL A 40 9.31 -6.05 -0.52
N PHE A 41 9.31 -5.90 -1.83
CA PHE A 41 10.49 -5.99 -2.68
C PHE A 41 10.67 -4.63 -3.33
N GLU A 42 11.84 -4.02 -3.17
CA GLU A 42 12.15 -2.70 -3.73
C GLU A 42 13.48 -2.74 -4.48
N TRP A 43 13.49 -2.20 -5.68
CA TRP A 43 14.65 -2.02 -6.54
C TRP A 43 14.94 -0.54 -6.68
N ASP A 44 16.17 -0.16 -6.39
CA ASP A 44 16.69 1.14 -6.80
C ASP A 44 16.99 1.09 -8.30
N LEU A 45 16.61 2.12 -9.02
CA LEU A 45 16.75 2.27 -10.44
C LEU A 45 17.65 3.47 -10.76
N ALA A 46 18.03 3.65 -12.02
CA ALA A 46 18.80 4.82 -12.46
C ALA A 46 18.05 6.13 -12.11
N ASP A 47 18.81 7.21 -11.95
CA ASP A 47 18.32 8.56 -11.65
C ASP A 47 17.50 8.64 -10.33
N ASP A 48 17.90 7.90 -9.32
CA ASP A 48 17.26 7.81 -8.00
C ASP A 48 15.76 7.43 -8.07
N ALA A 49 15.34 6.80 -9.17
CA ALA A 49 14.01 6.21 -9.26
C ALA A 49 13.95 4.91 -8.45
N SER A 50 12.76 4.48 -8.04
CA SER A 50 12.57 3.17 -7.43
C SER A 50 11.32 2.46 -7.97
N PHE A 51 11.36 1.13 -7.91
CA PHE A 51 10.24 0.27 -8.24
C PHE A 51 10.01 -0.71 -7.10
N GLY A 52 8.78 -0.80 -6.62
CA GLY A 52 8.40 -1.68 -5.52
C GLY A 52 7.26 -2.61 -5.89
N ILE A 53 7.28 -3.83 -5.34
CA ILE A 53 6.15 -4.77 -5.38
C ILE A 53 5.88 -5.26 -3.96
N MET A 54 4.60 -5.29 -3.58
CA MET A 54 4.16 -5.70 -2.25
C MET A 54 3.03 -6.74 -2.34
N PRO A 55 3.33 -8.04 -2.52
CA PRO A 55 2.35 -9.10 -2.32
C PRO A 55 2.06 -9.31 -0.84
N GLY A 56 0.82 -9.70 -0.54
CA GLY A 56 0.42 -10.00 0.83
C GLY A 56 -0.87 -10.81 0.92
N ILE A 57 -1.16 -11.25 2.14
CA ILE A 57 -2.38 -11.97 2.47
C ILE A 57 -2.95 -11.45 3.79
N MET A 58 -4.25 -11.33 3.86
CA MET A 58 -5.01 -10.96 5.06
C MET A 58 -6.05 -12.04 5.37
N LEU A 59 -6.19 -12.36 6.63
CA LEU A 59 -7.29 -13.20 7.12
C LEU A 59 -8.48 -12.30 7.46
N ASN A 60 -9.48 -12.30 6.60
CA ASN A 60 -10.68 -11.47 6.74
C ASN A 60 -11.90 -12.31 7.17
N ARG A 61 -13.02 -11.64 7.48
CA ARG A 61 -14.32 -12.25 7.76
C ARG A 61 -15.39 -11.60 6.90
N ASN A 62 -16.31 -12.41 6.37
CA ASN A 62 -17.49 -11.89 5.69
C ASN A 62 -18.60 -11.52 6.70
N ASP A 63 -19.72 -10.98 6.21
CA ASP A 63 -20.84 -10.55 7.04
C ASP A 63 -21.49 -11.68 7.86
N ALA A 64 -21.35 -12.94 7.41
CA ALA A 64 -21.74 -14.13 8.16
C ALA A 64 -20.71 -14.57 9.22
N GLY A 65 -19.62 -13.79 9.43
CA GLY A 65 -18.56 -14.11 10.37
C GLY A 65 -17.60 -15.21 9.91
N LYS A 66 -17.78 -15.75 8.71
CA LYS A 66 -16.91 -16.81 8.16
C LYS A 66 -15.58 -16.23 7.71
N ARG A 67 -14.48 -16.87 8.15
CA ARG A 67 -13.12 -16.50 7.75
C ARG A 67 -12.84 -16.87 6.29
N TYR A 68 -12.09 -16.01 5.60
CA TYR A 68 -11.55 -16.26 4.28
C TYR A 68 -10.22 -15.52 4.07
N ASN A 69 -9.42 -16.01 3.13
CA ASN A 69 -8.17 -15.34 2.75
C ASN A 69 -8.46 -14.28 1.69
N MET A 70 -7.87 -13.11 1.89
CA MET A 70 -7.92 -11.98 0.98
C MET A 70 -6.51 -11.64 0.53
N GLY A 71 -6.28 -11.60 -0.78
CA GLY A 71 -4.99 -11.22 -1.35
C GLY A 71 -4.78 -9.71 -1.31
N ILE A 72 -3.51 -9.31 -1.27
CA ILE A 72 -3.06 -7.94 -1.40
C ILE A 72 -1.94 -7.95 -2.43
N LEU A 73 -1.95 -7.02 -3.37
CA LEU A 73 -0.86 -6.82 -4.32
C LEU A 73 -0.78 -5.34 -4.69
N ALA A 74 0.39 -4.75 -4.53
CA ALA A 74 0.65 -3.40 -5.02
C ALA A 74 1.94 -3.38 -5.84
N ALA A 75 2.00 -2.49 -6.82
CA ALA A 75 3.21 -2.19 -7.59
C ALA A 75 3.34 -0.67 -7.70
N THR A 76 4.46 -0.13 -7.24
CA THR A 76 4.71 1.30 -7.15
C THR A 76 5.97 1.66 -7.94
N TYR A 77 5.91 2.73 -8.70
CA TYR A 77 7.07 3.39 -9.29
C TYR A 77 7.18 4.80 -8.75
N SER A 78 8.35 5.20 -8.31
CA SER A 78 8.63 6.55 -7.84
C SER A 78 9.92 7.11 -8.43
N ARG A 79 9.98 8.44 -8.55
CA ARG A 79 11.17 9.15 -9.00
C ARG A 79 11.27 10.55 -8.40
N PRO A 80 12.50 11.10 -8.28
CA PRO A 80 12.67 12.52 -8.01
C PRO A 80 12.03 13.37 -9.11
N LEU A 81 11.39 14.48 -8.73
CA LEU A 81 10.87 15.49 -9.63
C LEU A 81 11.76 16.75 -9.60
N THR A 82 12.14 17.16 -8.41
CA THR A 82 13.05 18.27 -8.10
C THR A 82 13.54 18.11 -6.67
N ASP A 83 14.41 18.99 -6.19
CA ASP A 83 15.00 18.91 -4.85
C ASP A 83 13.93 18.78 -3.75
N GLY A 84 14.03 17.70 -2.99
CA GLY A 84 13.10 17.38 -1.91
C GLY A 84 11.72 16.87 -2.36
N TRP A 85 11.40 16.85 -3.66
CA TRP A 85 10.12 16.35 -4.18
C TRP A 85 10.27 15.02 -4.92
N ARG A 86 9.43 14.06 -4.60
CA ARG A 86 9.28 12.80 -5.34
C ARG A 86 7.85 12.65 -5.83
N GLY A 87 7.70 12.17 -7.06
CA GLY A 87 6.42 11.71 -7.57
C GLY A 87 6.32 10.20 -7.53
N PHE A 88 5.11 9.66 -7.38
CA PHE A 88 4.86 8.23 -7.48
C PHE A 88 3.58 7.93 -8.24
N VAL A 89 3.53 6.73 -8.80
CA VAL A 89 2.31 6.08 -9.31
C VAL A 89 2.25 4.66 -8.74
N GLU A 90 1.05 4.20 -8.43
CA GLU A 90 0.82 2.87 -7.86
C GLU A 90 -0.38 2.21 -8.54
N LEU A 91 -0.26 0.92 -8.82
CA LEU A 91 -1.37 0.04 -9.12
C LEU A 91 -1.58 -0.87 -7.90
N SER A 92 -2.72 -0.74 -7.24
CA SER A 92 -3.00 -1.42 -5.98
C SER A 92 -4.22 -2.31 -6.07
N GLY A 93 -4.07 -3.56 -5.63
CA GLY A 93 -5.13 -4.51 -5.33
C GLY A 93 -5.20 -4.70 -3.82
N GLN A 94 -5.84 -3.78 -3.11
CA GLN A 94 -5.89 -3.77 -1.64
C GLN A 94 -6.72 -4.91 -1.07
N GLN A 95 -7.74 -5.37 -1.82
CA GLN A 95 -8.63 -6.46 -1.46
C GLN A 95 -8.88 -7.32 -2.69
N LEU A 96 -8.08 -8.38 -2.85
CA LEU A 96 -8.24 -9.34 -3.93
C LEU A 96 -9.04 -10.54 -3.39
N GLN A 97 -10.33 -10.56 -3.66
CA GLN A 97 -11.28 -11.51 -3.10
C GLN A 97 -12.42 -11.85 -4.07
N SER A 98 -13.12 -12.94 -3.81
CA SER A 98 -14.27 -13.34 -4.63
C SER A 98 -15.44 -12.34 -4.51
N ARG A 99 -16.32 -12.32 -5.52
CA ARG A 99 -17.56 -11.50 -5.49
C ARG A 99 -18.44 -11.84 -4.30
N ALA A 100 -18.46 -13.09 -3.85
CA ALA A 100 -19.21 -13.53 -2.67
C ALA A 100 -18.72 -12.87 -1.35
N ASN A 101 -17.50 -12.32 -1.36
CA ASN A 101 -16.89 -11.62 -0.22
C ASN A 101 -16.78 -10.11 -0.46
N GLY A 102 -17.48 -9.53 -1.46
CA GLY A 102 -17.47 -8.10 -1.75
C GLY A 102 -16.75 -7.73 -3.06
N GLY A 103 -16.00 -8.64 -3.68
CA GLY A 103 -15.27 -8.39 -4.92
C GLY A 103 -13.91 -7.71 -4.71
N ASN A 104 -13.19 -7.53 -5.81
CA ASN A 104 -11.86 -6.92 -5.77
C ASN A 104 -11.96 -5.40 -5.60
N VAL A 105 -11.11 -4.85 -4.73
CA VAL A 105 -10.85 -3.41 -4.65
C VAL A 105 -9.49 -3.17 -5.30
N THR A 106 -9.50 -2.62 -6.50
CA THR A 106 -8.30 -2.29 -7.28
C THR A 106 -8.32 -0.81 -7.61
N THR A 107 -7.21 -0.12 -7.41
CA THR A 107 -7.06 1.30 -7.64
C THR A 107 -5.81 1.61 -8.43
N PHE A 108 -5.83 2.75 -9.11
CA PHE A 108 -4.64 3.43 -9.61
C PHE A 108 -4.46 4.71 -8.82
N ASP A 109 -3.29 4.85 -8.23
CA ASP A 109 -2.97 5.94 -7.32
C ASP A 109 -1.80 6.74 -7.90
N MET A 110 -1.79 8.05 -7.67
CA MET A 110 -0.66 8.92 -7.96
C MET A 110 -0.55 9.99 -6.91
N GLY A 111 0.67 10.45 -6.67
CA GLY A 111 0.90 11.50 -5.69
C GLY A 111 2.31 12.03 -5.72
N VAL A 112 2.54 12.95 -4.80
CA VAL A 112 3.84 13.58 -4.57
C VAL A 112 4.16 13.55 -3.09
N SER A 113 5.43 13.41 -2.76
CA SER A 113 5.96 13.60 -1.41
C SER A 113 7.01 14.70 -1.41
N HIS A 114 7.12 15.40 -0.30
CA HIS A 114 8.11 16.44 -0.09
C HIS A 114 8.81 16.27 1.26
N LEU A 115 10.13 16.18 1.24
CA LEU A 115 10.97 16.23 2.42
C LEU A 115 11.14 17.67 2.87
N ILE A 116 10.47 18.05 3.98
CA ILE A 116 10.65 19.37 4.61
C ILE A 116 12.02 19.43 5.30
N SER A 117 12.44 18.30 5.88
CA SER A 117 13.77 18.09 6.48
C SER A 117 14.13 16.60 6.38
N ASN A 118 15.34 16.23 6.83
CA ASN A 118 15.76 14.82 6.84
C ASN A 118 14.85 13.90 7.67
N ASP A 119 14.04 14.47 8.56
CA ASP A 119 13.20 13.74 9.50
C ASP A 119 11.69 14.00 9.31
N ILE A 120 11.32 14.93 8.41
CA ILE A 120 9.91 15.33 8.22
C ILE A 120 9.55 15.25 6.74
N GLN A 121 8.53 14.46 6.43
CA GLN A 121 7.94 14.34 5.10
C GLN A 121 6.45 14.67 5.13
N VAL A 122 5.98 15.33 4.10
CA VAL A 122 4.55 15.47 3.78
C VAL A 122 4.28 14.84 2.43
N ASP A 123 3.08 14.33 2.23
CA ASP A 123 2.64 13.79 0.96
C ASP A 123 1.19 14.14 0.65
N ALA A 124 0.85 14.10 -0.63
CA ALA A 124 -0.53 14.24 -1.12
C ALA A 124 -0.74 13.26 -2.28
N TRP A 125 -1.91 12.62 -2.31
CA TRP A 125 -2.22 11.64 -3.32
C TRP A 125 -3.69 11.70 -3.76
N ILE A 126 -3.94 11.19 -4.96
CA ILE A 126 -5.26 10.95 -5.51
C ILE A 126 -5.32 9.50 -6.02
N SER A 127 -6.47 8.89 -5.85
CA SER A 127 -6.76 7.50 -6.21
C SER A 127 -7.98 7.42 -7.10
N LYS A 128 -7.92 6.56 -8.13
CA LYS A 128 -9.04 6.21 -9.00
C LYS A 128 -9.33 4.73 -8.88
N GLY A 129 -10.57 4.38 -8.55
CA GLY A 129 -11.06 3.01 -8.58
C GLY A 129 -11.08 2.42 -9.99
N LEU A 130 -10.54 1.21 -10.14
CA LEU A 130 -10.50 0.44 -11.38
C LEU A 130 -11.45 -0.76 -11.35
N SER A 131 -12.07 -1.06 -10.20
CA SER A 131 -13.03 -2.15 -10.04
C SER A 131 -14.33 -1.64 -9.43
N ASP A 132 -15.43 -2.40 -9.61
CA ASP A 132 -16.77 -2.00 -9.17
C ASP A 132 -16.87 -1.79 -7.65
N ALA A 133 -16.09 -2.55 -6.85
CA ALA A 133 -16.06 -2.44 -5.40
C ALA A 133 -15.13 -1.34 -4.88
N ALA A 134 -14.30 -0.74 -5.75
CA ALA A 134 -13.40 0.34 -5.36
C ALA A 134 -14.14 1.70 -5.30
N PRO A 135 -13.76 2.61 -4.38
CA PRO A 135 -14.20 3.98 -4.42
C PRO A 135 -13.88 4.61 -5.78
N LYS A 136 -14.81 5.35 -6.37
CA LYS A 136 -14.59 5.97 -7.69
C LYS A 136 -13.39 6.90 -7.71
N ILE A 137 -13.27 7.75 -6.68
CA ILE A 137 -12.15 8.67 -6.44
C ILE A 137 -11.95 8.77 -4.94
N ALA A 138 -10.69 8.82 -4.53
CA ALA A 138 -10.28 9.17 -3.18
C ALA A 138 -9.06 10.10 -3.26
N ALA A 139 -8.82 10.88 -2.21
CA ALA A 139 -7.64 11.71 -2.09
C ALA A 139 -7.23 11.79 -0.61
N GLY A 140 -5.97 12.03 -0.35
CA GLY A 140 -5.47 12.16 1.00
C GLY A 140 -4.19 12.98 1.07
N VAL A 141 -3.85 13.36 2.29
CA VAL A 141 -2.58 13.96 2.66
C VAL A 141 -1.97 13.15 3.79
N GLY A 142 -0.65 13.01 3.77
CA GLY A 142 0.12 12.28 4.75
C GLY A 142 1.17 13.16 5.41
N PHE A 143 1.59 12.74 6.59
CA PHE A 143 2.65 13.36 7.35
C PHE A 143 3.44 12.28 8.08
N ALA A 144 4.76 12.27 7.93
CA ALA A 144 5.65 11.33 8.57
C ALA A 144 6.78 12.04 9.30
N ILE A 145 7.10 11.57 10.50
CA ILE A 145 8.25 12.04 11.29
C ILE A 145 9.11 10.84 11.67
N ARG A 146 10.42 10.96 11.47
CA ARG A 146 11.42 10.02 11.99
C ARG A 146 12.04 10.62 13.26
N PHE A 147 12.15 9.82 14.30
CA PHE A 147 12.77 10.19 15.61
C PHE A 147 14.15 9.58 15.73
#